data_86fc2bda0a63a0adafd08a0658b105a3
#
_entry.id   86fc2bda0a63a0adafd08a0658b105a3
#
_cell.length_a   1.000
_cell.length_b   1.000
_cell.length_c   1.000
_cell.angle_alpha   90.00
_cell.angle_beta   90.00
_cell.angle_gamma   90.00
#
_symmetry.space_group_name_H-M   'P 1'
#
loop_
_entity.id
_entity.type
_entity.pdbx_description
1 polymer ?
#
loop_
_entity_poly.entity_id
_entity_poly.type
_entity_poly.pdbx_seq_one_letter_code
_entity_poly.pdbx_strand_id
1 'polypeptide(L)'
;EQSFVFGDATTLPLPPFEYMARQMQGDFTLHDQREDDLWMDGGMVTAQADWALKFGLGMSFRQWHAPVPKAAEMGVFDRGLRFLLMLQHEKPVRRLNWTMTINPRLDTSPENFMVWGADRASVTPENVADKVHLRVELQTLYRLPRSNAILFSLRCYLMPVRDIMRVSKWCQTLHRVLRA
;
A
#
# COMPACT_ATOMS: atom_id res chain seq x y z
N GLU A 1 -23.25 -25.07 -3.10
CA GLU A 1 -22.94 -23.78 -3.76
C GLU A 1 -23.65 -22.67 -3.02
N GLN A 2 -22.93 -21.63 -2.62
CA GLN A 2 -23.56 -20.42 -2.09
C GLN A 2 -23.92 -19.53 -3.28
N SER A 3 -25.20 -19.25 -3.46
CA SER A 3 -25.71 -18.32 -4.47
C SER A 3 -26.24 -17.06 -3.80
N PHE A 4 -26.13 -15.94 -4.48
CA PHE A 4 -26.69 -14.66 -4.06
C PHE A 4 -27.37 -13.97 -5.24
N VAL A 5 -28.27 -13.04 -4.96
CA VAL A 5 -28.97 -12.27 -5.98
C VAL A 5 -28.19 -10.99 -6.26
N PHE A 6 -27.80 -10.78 -7.51
CA PHE A 6 -27.08 -9.58 -7.90
C PHE A 6 -27.91 -8.32 -7.64
N GLY A 7 -27.31 -7.37 -6.93
CA GLY A 7 -27.97 -6.13 -6.52
C GLY A 7 -28.74 -6.18 -5.20
N ASP A 8 -28.88 -7.36 -4.59
CA ASP A 8 -29.49 -7.53 -3.27
C ASP A 8 -28.44 -7.98 -2.23
N ALA A 9 -27.92 -7.01 -1.49
CA ALA A 9 -26.90 -7.25 -0.47
C ALA A 9 -27.40 -8.10 0.72
N THR A 10 -28.72 -8.22 0.91
CA THR A 10 -29.28 -9.01 2.01
C THR A 10 -29.13 -10.52 1.78
N THR A 11 -28.89 -10.91 0.53
CA THR A 11 -28.69 -12.32 0.15
C THR A 11 -27.22 -12.76 0.28
N LEU A 12 -26.30 -11.85 0.59
CA LEU A 12 -24.89 -12.19 0.78
C LEU A 12 -24.68 -13.03 2.06
N PRO A 13 -23.76 -14.00 2.06
CA PRO A 13 -23.49 -14.84 3.23
C PRO A 13 -22.73 -14.11 4.35
N LEU A 14 -22.24 -12.89 4.07
CA LEU A 14 -21.48 -12.02 4.98
C LEU A 14 -21.90 -10.56 4.75
N PRO A 15 -21.60 -9.65 5.69
CA PRO A 15 -21.75 -8.23 5.45
C PRO A 15 -21.10 -7.81 4.13
N PRO A 16 -21.71 -6.92 3.33
CA PRO A 16 -21.27 -6.62 1.96
C PRO A 16 -19.79 -6.24 1.84
N PHE A 17 -19.29 -5.42 2.76
CA PHE A 17 -17.88 -5.01 2.77
C PHE A 17 -16.95 -6.19 3.05
N GLU A 18 -17.27 -7.01 4.03
CA GLU A 18 -16.49 -8.21 4.36
C GLU A 18 -16.53 -9.23 3.22
N TYR A 19 -17.69 -9.44 2.61
CA TYR A 19 -17.80 -10.32 1.46
C TYR A 19 -16.91 -9.87 0.31
N MET A 20 -16.97 -8.59 -0.04
CA MET A 20 -16.12 -8.00 -1.09
C MET A 20 -14.64 -8.15 -0.75
N ALA A 21 -14.24 -7.82 0.48
CA ALA A 21 -12.86 -7.90 0.92
C ALA A 21 -12.27 -9.31 0.78
N ARG A 22 -13.06 -10.34 1.09
CA ARG A 22 -12.65 -11.75 0.96
C ARG A 22 -12.50 -12.23 -0.49
N GLN A 23 -13.06 -11.51 -1.47
CA GLN A 23 -12.90 -11.84 -2.89
C GLN A 23 -11.65 -11.17 -3.50
N MET A 24 -11.08 -10.19 -2.81
CA MET A 24 -9.92 -9.47 -3.34
C MET A 24 -8.61 -10.18 -2.98
N GLN A 25 -7.73 -10.29 -3.97
CA GLN A 25 -6.37 -10.78 -3.77
C GLN A 25 -5.43 -9.60 -3.49
N GLY A 26 -5.34 -9.20 -2.25
CA GLY A 26 -4.53 -8.06 -1.79
C GLY A 26 -5.36 -7.07 -0.99
N ASP A 27 -4.69 -6.04 -0.55
CA ASP A 27 -5.25 -5.00 0.28
C ASP A 27 -5.91 -3.90 -0.55
N PHE A 28 -6.79 -3.14 0.08
CA PHE A 28 -7.38 -1.96 -0.58
C PHE A 28 -7.82 -0.91 0.43
N THR A 29 -7.87 0.34 -0.04
CA THR A 29 -8.52 1.46 0.65
C THR A 29 -9.47 2.18 -0.29
N LEU A 30 -10.49 2.80 0.28
CA LEU A 30 -11.48 3.61 -0.41
C LEU A 30 -11.30 5.07 0.00
N HIS A 31 -11.19 5.93 -1.00
CA HIS A 31 -11.01 7.36 -0.80
C HIS A 31 -12.14 8.13 -1.48
N ASP A 32 -12.95 8.79 -0.68
CA ASP A 32 -14.00 9.67 -1.19
C ASP A 32 -13.42 11.03 -1.57
N GLN A 33 -13.89 11.57 -2.67
CA GLN A 33 -13.50 12.90 -3.11
C GLN A 33 -14.44 13.94 -2.51
N ARG A 34 -13.90 14.80 -1.63
CA ARG A 34 -14.60 15.93 -1.02
C ARG A 34 -13.82 17.20 -1.32
N GLU A 35 -14.48 18.13 -1.98
CA GLU A 35 -13.86 19.39 -2.43
C GLU A 35 -12.61 19.11 -3.29
N ASP A 36 -11.46 19.57 -2.86
CA ASP A 36 -10.17 19.44 -3.54
C ASP A 36 -9.22 18.40 -2.87
N ASP A 37 -9.78 17.46 -2.08
CA ASP A 37 -9.01 16.44 -1.36
C ASP A 37 -9.68 15.06 -1.45
N LEU A 38 -8.95 14.03 -1.02
CA LEU A 38 -9.40 12.64 -0.96
C LEU A 38 -9.38 12.17 0.49
N TRP A 39 -10.49 11.64 0.97
CA TRP A 39 -10.67 11.20 2.36
C TRP A 39 -10.71 9.69 2.45
N MET A 40 -9.90 9.11 3.32
CA MET A 40 -9.85 7.66 3.54
C MET A 40 -11.05 7.22 4.37
N ASP A 41 -12.09 6.71 3.73
CA ASP A 41 -13.35 6.34 4.38
C ASP A 41 -13.44 4.86 4.75
N GLY A 42 -12.57 4.03 4.23
CA GLY A 42 -12.56 2.61 4.56
C GLY A 42 -11.45 1.84 3.88
N GLY A 43 -11.31 0.59 4.26
CA GLY A 43 -10.34 -0.31 3.64
C GLY A 43 -10.20 -1.62 4.39
N MET A 44 -9.45 -2.52 3.80
CA MET A 44 -8.92 -3.71 4.42
C MET A 44 -7.44 -3.79 4.07
N VAL A 45 -6.57 -3.72 5.08
CA VAL A 45 -5.13 -3.71 4.87
C VAL A 45 -4.48 -4.68 5.86
N THR A 46 -3.75 -5.64 5.32
CA THR A 46 -3.03 -6.69 6.05
C THR A 46 -1.52 -6.58 5.88
N ALA A 47 -1.07 -5.84 4.86
CA ALA A 47 0.33 -5.70 4.48
C ALA A 47 0.79 -4.24 4.64
N GLN A 48 0.67 -3.69 5.84
CA GLN A 48 1.04 -2.31 6.18
C GLN A 48 2.57 -2.18 6.39
N ALA A 49 3.17 -1.11 5.89
CA ALA A 49 4.58 -0.81 6.11
C ALA A 49 4.76 0.67 6.46
N ASP A 50 5.26 0.93 7.67
CA ASP A 50 5.50 2.28 8.21
C ASP A 50 4.24 3.18 8.29
N TRP A 51 3.06 2.61 8.14
CA TRP A 51 1.75 3.25 8.32
C TRP A 51 0.71 2.25 8.83
N ALA A 52 -0.44 2.74 9.28
CA ALA A 52 -1.55 1.90 9.70
C ALA A 52 -2.89 2.47 9.18
N LEU A 53 -3.75 1.59 8.66
CA LEU A 53 -5.08 1.96 8.17
C LEU A 53 -5.88 2.69 9.26
N LYS A 54 -5.84 2.19 10.49
CA LYS A 54 -6.53 2.77 11.65
C LYS A 54 -6.14 4.23 11.89
N PHE A 55 -4.88 4.59 11.67
CA PHE A 55 -4.41 5.96 11.81
C PHE A 55 -4.95 6.85 10.68
N GLY A 56 -4.94 6.37 9.44
CA GLY A 56 -5.36 7.16 8.27
C GLY A 56 -6.87 7.25 8.08
N LEU A 57 -7.65 6.40 8.75
CA LEU A 57 -9.10 6.36 8.56
C LEU A 57 -9.76 7.68 9.01
N GLY A 58 -10.54 8.29 8.12
CA GLY A 58 -11.18 9.58 8.33
C GLY A 58 -10.28 10.79 8.08
N MET A 59 -9.02 10.59 7.68
CA MET A 59 -8.10 11.67 7.31
C MET A 59 -8.15 11.98 5.82
N SER A 60 -7.89 13.25 5.47
CA SER A 60 -7.66 13.64 4.10
C SER A 60 -6.28 13.18 3.61
N PHE A 61 -6.09 13.13 2.29
CA PHE A 61 -4.82 12.78 1.66
C PHE A 61 -3.66 13.66 2.16
N ARG A 62 -3.91 14.95 2.31
CA ARG A 62 -2.92 15.89 2.85
C ARG A 62 -2.59 15.62 4.32
N GLN A 63 -3.60 15.28 5.13
CA GLN A 63 -3.41 15.03 6.55
C GLN A 63 -2.58 13.79 6.84
N TRP A 64 -2.90 12.66 6.23
CA TRP A 64 -2.18 11.41 6.54
C TRP A 64 -0.80 11.31 5.86
N HIS A 65 -0.52 12.14 4.83
CA HIS A 65 0.80 12.28 4.25
C HIS A 65 1.68 13.36 4.92
N ALA A 66 1.10 14.22 5.74
CA ALA A 66 1.83 15.32 6.40
C ALA A 66 3.07 14.87 7.20
N PRO A 67 3.07 13.70 7.89
CA PRO A 67 4.24 13.24 8.63
C PRO A 67 5.41 12.77 7.77
N VAL A 68 5.24 12.61 6.46
CA VAL A 68 6.30 12.07 5.59
C VAL A 68 7.40 13.11 5.39
N PRO A 69 8.64 12.85 5.84
CA PRO A 69 9.72 13.83 5.79
C PRO A 69 10.02 14.31 4.37
N LYS A 70 10.31 15.61 4.21
CA LYS A 70 10.70 16.27 2.95
C LYS A 70 9.66 16.23 1.82
N ALA A 71 8.56 15.54 1.97
CA ALA A 71 7.59 15.40 0.90
C ALA A 71 6.83 16.71 0.62
N ALA A 72 6.58 17.51 1.65
CA ALA A 72 6.00 18.84 1.51
C ALA A 72 6.91 19.78 0.73
N GLU A 73 8.22 19.81 1.05
CA GLU A 73 9.22 20.64 0.38
C GLU A 73 9.37 20.30 -1.11
N MET A 74 9.24 19.02 -1.45
CA MET A 74 9.35 18.54 -2.82
C MET A 74 8.04 18.69 -3.63
N GLY A 75 6.92 19.08 -3.01
CA GLY A 75 5.61 19.19 -3.64
C GLY A 75 5.11 17.88 -4.29
N VAL A 76 5.61 16.72 -3.81
CA VAL A 76 5.30 15.41 -4.41
C VAL A 76 3.84 15.06 -4.19
N PHE A 77 3.33 15.30 -2.99
CA PHE A 77 1.96 14.94 -2.64
C PHE A 77 0.93 15.85 -3.31
N ASP A 78 1.20 17.14 -3.47
CA ASP A 78 0.29 18.03 -4.20
C ASP A 78 0.17 17.65 -5.67
N ARG A 79 1.27 17.23 -6.30
CA ARG A 79 1.24 16.70 -7.67
C ARG A 79 0.51 15.36 -7.73
N GLY A 80 0.74 14.49 -6.75
CA GLY A 80 0.06 13.21 -6.61
C GLY A 80 -1.45 13.38 -6.44
N LEU A 81 -1.87 14.24 -5.54
CA LEU A 81 -3.28 14.54 -5.29
C LEU A 81 -3.96 15.09 -6.54
N ARG A 82 -3.37 16.09 -7.20
CA ARG A 82 -3.91 16.62 -8.47
C ARG A 82 -4.07 15.55 -9.53
N PHE A 83 -3.10 14.65 -9.65
CA PHE A 83 -3.21 13.51 -10.57
C PHE A 83 -4.37 12.59 -10.20
N LEU A 84 -4.53 12.26 -8.91
CA LEU A 84 -5.62 11.42 -8.43
C LEU A 84 -7.01 12.03 -8.64
N LEU A 85 -7.13 13.34 -8.42
CA LEU A 85 -8.38 14.07 -8.65
C LEU A 85 -8.80 14.06 -10.12
N MET A 86 -7.85 13.99 -11.06
CA MET A 86 -8.09 13.92 -12.50
C MET A 86 -8.24 12.49 -13.03
N LEU A 87 -8.11 11.47 -12.18
CA LEU A 87 -8.24 10.08 -12.62
C LEU A 87 -9.63 9.82 -13.18
N GLN A 88 -9.70 9.21 -14.38
CA GLN A 88 -10.95 8.97 -15.11
C GLN A 88 -11.47 7.55 -14.87
N HIS A 89 -12.78 7.38 -14.99
CA HIS A 89 -13.41 6.06 -15.07
C HIS A 89 -12.81 5.24 -16.22
N GLU A 90 -12.77 3.94 -16.06
CA GLU A 90 -12.27 2.99 -17.08
C GLU A 90 -10.80 3.16 -17.48
N LYS A 91 -10.08 4.09 -16.87
CA LYS A 91 -8.65 4.31 -17.08
C LYS A 91 -7.86 4.12 -15.80
N PRO A 92 -7.78 2.89 -15.28
CA PRO A 92 -7.02 2.61 -14.07
C PRO A 92 -5.54 2.89 -14.31
N VAL A 93 -4.88 3.35 -13.25
CA VAL A 93 -3.45 3.60 -13.27
C VAL A 93 -2.74 2.62 -12.33
N ARG A 94 -1.61 2.11 -12.79
CA ARG A 94 -0.76 1.22 -12.03
C ARG A 94 0.59 1.87 -11.77
N ARG A 95 1.08 1.73 -10.54
CA ARG A 95 2.41 2.17 -10.15
C ARG A 95 3.06 1.15 -9.23
N LEU A 96 4.37 1.24 -9.12
CA LEU A 96 5.14 0.49 -8.13
C LEU A 96 5.64 1.46 -7.06
N ASN A 97 5.54 1.04 -5.81
CA ASN A 97 6.25 1.61 -4.69
C ASN A 97 7.19 0.54 -4.11
N TRP A 98 8.26 0.96 -3.43
CA TRP A 98 9.14 -0.01 -2.80
C TRP A 98 9.74 0.52 -1.52
N THR A 99 9.98 -0.39 -0.60
CA THR A 99 10.70 -0.18 0.66
C THR A 99 11.57 -1.40 0.95
N MET A 100 12.24 -1.40 2.09
CA MET A 100 12.96 -2.58 2.58
C MET A 100 12.41 -2.99 3.94
N THR A 101 12.29 -4.29 4.16
CA THR A 101 11.87 -4.85 5.44
C THR A 101 12.87 -5.89 5.93
N ILE A 102 12.89 -6.12 7.22
CA ILE A 102 13.69 -7.16 7.83
C ILE A 102 12.81 -8.38 8.05
N ASN A 103 13.30 -9.54 7.63
CA ASN A 103 12.52 -10.77 7.53
C ASN A 103 11.35 -10.63 6.52
N PRO A 104 10.71 -11.71 6.07
CA PRO A 104 9.59 -11.63 5.12
C PRO A 104 8.28 -11.24 5.82
N ARG A 105 8.26 -10.09 6.48
CA ARG A 105 7.07 -9.59 7.17
C ARG A 105 6.23 -8.73 6.24
N LEU A 106 4.96 -9.05 6.15
CA LEU A 106 3.98 -8.25 5.41
C LEU A 106 3.48 -7.07 6.24
N ASP A 107 3.26 -7.27 7.53
CA ASP A 107 2.85 -6.19 8.44
C ASP A 107 4.06 -5.69 9.25
N THR A 108 4.47 -4.48 8.94
CA THR A 108 5.45 -3.68 9.69
C THR A 108 4.85 -2.33 10.08
N SER A 109 3.57 -2.34 10.47
CA SER A 109 2.89 -1.16 10.96
C SER A 109 3.49 -0.65 12.28
N PRO A 110 3.40 0.64 12.57
CA PRO A 110 3.80 1.21 13.86
C PRO A 110 3.09 0.56 15.06
N GLU A 111 1.85 0.14 14.89
CA GLU A 111 1.06 -0.55 15.92
C GLU A 111 1.70 -1.85 16.38
N ASN A 112 2.37 -2.55 15.47
CA ASN A 112 3.05 -3.83 15.72
C ASN A 112 4.55 -3.68 15.94
N PHE A 113 5.05 -2.46 16.19
CA PHE A 113 6.49 -2.20 16.34
C PHE A 113 7.16 -3.07 17.42
N MET A 114 6.47 -3.35 18.52
CA MET A 114 6.99 -4.22 19.59
C MET A 114 7.25 -5.66 19.11
N VAL A 115 6.60 -6.11 18.02
CA VAL A 115 6.77 -7.44 17.45
C VAL A 115 7.94 -7.48 16.47
N TRP A 116 8.10 -6.45 15.64
CA TRP A 116 9.05 -6.46 14.53
C TRP A 116 10.25 -5.53 14.70
N GLY A 117 10.17 -4.56 15.61
CA GLY A 117 11.21 -3.52 15.76
C GLY A 117 12.59 -4.09 16.14
N ALA A 118 12.62 -5.14 16.97
CA ALA A 118 13.84 -5.82 17.38
C ALA A 118 14.57 -6.50 16.20
N ASP A 119 13.86 -6.85 15.13
CA ASP A 119 14.45 -7.47 13.95
C ASP A 119 15.55 -6.59 13.32
N ARG A 120 15.40 -5.26 13.41
CA ARG A 120 16.38 -4.31 12.86
C ARG A 120 17.79 -4.48 13.46
N ALA A 121 17.86 -4.66 14.78
CA ALA A 121 19.13 -4.86 15.49
C ALA A 121 19.79 -6.23 15.19
N SER A 122 19.04 -7.16 14.61
CA SER A 122 19.51 -8.50 14.28
C SER A 122 20.24 -8.60 12.94
N VAL A 123 20.28 -7.50 12.15
CA VAL A 123 20.94 -7.48 10.84
C VAL A 123 22.44 -7.25 11.01
N THR A 124 23.23 -8.11 10.38
CA THR A 124 24.70 -8.00 10.34
C THR A 124 25.19 -8.08 8.90
N PRO A 125 26.44 -7.69 8.60
CA PRO A 125 27.01 -7.86 7.26
C PRO A 125 26.93 -9.30 6.72
N GLU A 126 27.00 -10.29 7.59
CA GLU A 126 27.02 -11.71 7.22
C GLU A 126 25.62 -12.23 6.85
N ASN A 127 24.57 -11.65 7.44
CA ASN A 127 23.19 -12.13 7.26
C ASN A 127 22.29 -11.18 6.47
N VAL A 128 22.77 -9.99 6.11
CA VAL A 128 21.98 -8.95 5.43
C VAL A 128 21.31 -9.46 4.15
N ALA A 129 22.00 -10.26 3.38
CA ALA A 129 21.50 -10.79 2.12
C ALA A 129 20.26 -11.69 2.29
N ASP A 130 20.16 -12.37 3.41
CA ASP A 130 19.06 -13.28 3.75
C ASP A 130 17.94 -12.60 4.54
N LYS A 131 18.31 -11.73 5.47
CA LYS A 131 17.34 -11.07 6.35
C LYS A 131 16.64 -9.87 5.73
N VAL A 132 17.36 -9.11 4.92
CA VAL A 132 16.76 -7.92 4.29
C VAL A 132 16.03 -8.30 3.01
N HIS A 133 14.80 -7.85 2.92
CA HIS A 133 13.92 -8.08 1.78
C HIS A 133 13.56 -6.77 1.10
N LEU A 134 13.65 -6.73 -0.22
CA LEU A 134 12.98 -5.72 -1.02
C LEU A 134 11.48 -5.99 -0.95
N ARG A 135 10.73 -5.01 -0.52
CA ARG A 135 9.28 -4.99 -0.50
C ARG A 135 8.80 -4.14 -1.67
N VAL A 136 8.09 -4.74 -2.59
CA VAL A 136 7.49 -4.04 -3.73
C VAL A 136 5.98 -4.07 -3.59
N GLU A 137 5.37 -2.91 -3.69
CA GLU A 137 3.93 -2.74 -3.69
C GLU A 137 3.45 -2.42 -5.11
N LEU A 138 2.71 -3.34 -5.68
CA LEU A 138 1.95 -3.08 -6.89
C LEU A 138 0.67 -2.37 -6.50
N GLN A 139 0.61 -1.08 -6.79
CA GLN A 139 -0.50 -0.21 -6.47
C GLN A 139 -1.34 0.06 -7.73
N THR A 140 -2.64 -0.15 -7.64
CA THR A 140 -3.58 0.13 -8.73
C THR A 140 -4.68 1.05 -8.24
N LEU A 141 -4.98 2.06 -9.02
CA LEU A 141 -5.91 3.15 -8.70
C LEU A 141 -7.06 3.12 -9.69
N TYR A 142 -8.27 3.01 -9.18
CA TYR A 142 -9.51 2.98 -9.96
C TYR A 142 -10.44 4.10 -9.52
N ARG A 143 -11.00 4.84 -10.46
CA ARG A 143 -12.13 5.74 -10.21
C ARG A 143 -13.42 4.93 -10.31
N LEU A 144 -14.17 4.86 -9.23
CA LEU A 144 -15.43 4.11 -9.19
C LEU A 144 -16.55 4.87 -9.91
N PRO A 145 -17.37 4.19 -10.75
CA PRO A 145 -18.29 4.89 -11.65
C PRO A 145 -19.51 5.51 -10.97
N ARG A 146 -19.94 4.98 -9.82
CA ARG A 146 -21.15 5.47 -9.14
C ARG A 146 -20.84 6.48 -8.04
N SER A 147 -19.89 6.16 -7.18
CA SER A 147 -19.52 7.00 -6.03
C SER A 147 -18.51 8.08 -6.38
N ASN A 148 -17.84 7.96 -7.53
CA ASN A 148 -16.67 8.79 -7.89
C ASN A 148 -15.49 8.67 -6.91
N ALA A 149 -15.56 7.77 -5.94
CA ALA A 149 -14.47 7.48 -5.03
C ALA A 149 -13.29 6.81 -5.76
N ILE A 150 -12.10 6.86 -5.17
CA ILE A 150 -10.94 6.12 -5.64
C ILE A 150 -10.81 4.83 -4.82
N LEU A 151 -10.80 3.71 -5.51
CA LEU A 151 -10.33 2.43 -4.97
C LEU A 151 -8.82 2.35 -5.21
N PHE A 152 -8.07 2.35 -4.13
CA PHE A 152 -6.63 2.09 -4.13
C PHE A 152 -6.39 0.63 -3.73
N SER A 153 -5.96 -0.18 -4.68
CA SER A 153 -5.62 -1.59 -4.44
C SER A 153 -4.12 -1.78 -4.33
N LEU A 154 -3.71 -2.61 -3.40
CA LEU A 154 -2.31 -2.80 -3.04
C LEU A 154 -2.00 -4.30 -2.95
N ARG A 155 -1.00 -4.73 -3.71
CA ARG A 155 -0.45 -6.09 -3.62
C ARG A 155 1.03 -6.01 -3.26
N CYS A 156 1.40 -6.67 -2.18
CA CYS A 156 2.76 -6.67 -1.67
C CYS A 156 3.53 -7.93 -2.13
N TYR A 157 4.77 -7.72 -2.57
CA TYR A 157 5.73 -8.77 -2.92
C TYR A 157 7.00 -8.57 -2.12
N LEU A 158 7.58 -9.68 -1.64
CA LEU A 158 8.82 -9.68 -0.88
C LEU A 158 9.87 -10.53 -1.60
N MET A 159 11.09 -10.01 -1.70
CA MET A 159 12.22 -10.72 -2.30
C MET A 159 13.48 -10.49 -1.42
N PRO A 160 14.15 -11.53 -0.93
CA PRO A 160 15.39 -11.36 -0.18
C PRO A 160 16.48 -10.76 -1.07
N VAL A 161 17.34 -9.93 -0.48
CA VAL A 161 18.42 -9.24 -1.21
C VAL A 161 19.34 -10.22 -1.94
N ARG A 162 19.58 -11.40 -1.38
CA ARG A 162 20.38 -12.44 -2.05
C ARG A 162 19.86 -12.83 -3.44
N ASP A 163 18.53 -12.82 -3.64
CA ASP A 163 17.94 -13.16 -4.94
C ASP A 163 18.07 -12.00 -5.93
N ILE A 164 18.03 -10.77 -5.46
CA ILE A 164 18.35 -9.58 -6.25
C ILE A 164 19.80 -9.61 -6.72
N MET A 165 20.73 -10.05 -5.84
CA MET A 165 22.16 -10.12 -6.14
C MET A 165 22.49 -11.13 -7.25
N ARG A 166 21.65 -12.13 -7.50
CA ARG A 166 21.82 -13.08 -8.62
C ARG A 166 21.69 -12.43 -10.00
N VAL A 167 21.07 -11.26 -10.09
CA VAL A 167 20.92 -10.50 -11.33
C VAL A 167 21.81 -9.26 -11.25
N SER A 168 22.95 -9.28 -11.91
CA SER A 168 23.97 -8.21 -11.82
C SER A 168 23.40 -6.82 -12.05
N LYS A 169 22.53 -6.65 -13.02
CA LYS A 169 21.88 -5.35 -13.31
C LYS A 169 21.03 -4.85 -12.15
N TRP A 170 20.29 -5.72 -11.48
CA TRP A 170 19.46 -5.36 -10.33
C TRP A 170 20.31 -5.03 -9.13
N CYS A 171 21.34 -5.83 -8.87
CA CYS A 171 22.31 -5.58 -7.80
C CYS A 171 22.96 -4.20 -7.96
N GLN A 172 23.49 -3.88 -9.14
CA GLN A 172 24.10 -2.59 -9.44
C GLN A 172 23.12 -1.42 -9.28
N THR A 173 21.86 -1.61 -9.71
CA THR A 173 20.84 -0.58 -9.58
C THR A 173 20.49 -0.33 -8.12
N LEU A 174 20.26 -1.40 -7.34
CA LEU A 174 19.95 -1.28 -5.93
C LEU A 174 21.11 -0.62 -5.15
N HIS A 175 22.35 -1.06 -5.40
CA HIS A 175 23.54 -0.47 -4.79
C HIS A 175 23.67 1.04 -5.07
N ARG A 176 23.42 1.46 -6.31
CA ARG A 176 23.45 2.88 -6.68
C ARG A 176 22.38 3.70 -5.95
N VAL A 177 21.16 3.17 -5.86
CA VAL A 177 20.04 3.84 -5.19
C VAL A 177 20.24 3.95 -3.68
N LEU A 178 20.80 2.93 -3.03
CA LEU A 178 21.07 2.95 -1.59
C LEU A 178 22.24 3.87 -1.20
N ARG A 179 23.06 4.31 -2.15
CA ARG A 179 24.17 5.26 -1.92
C ARG A 179 23.81 6.72 -2.21
N ALA A 180 22.72 6.99 -2.91
CA ALA A 180 22.27 8.33 -3.26
C ALA A 180 21.53 9.00 -2.09
#